data_b65b92211058bc240de477769e7be0e0
#
_entry.id   b65b92211058bc240de477769e7be0e0
#
_cell.length_a   1.000
_cell.length_b   1.000
_cell.length_c   1.000
_cell.angle_alpha   90.00
_cell.angle_beta   90.00
_cell.angle_gamma   90.00
#
_symmetry.space_group_name_H-M   'P 1'
#
loop_
_entity.id
_entity.type
_entity.pdbx_description
1 polymer ?
#
loop_
_entity_poly.entity_id
_entity_poly.type
_entity_poly.pdbx_seq_one_letter_code
_entity_poly.pdbx_strand_id
1 'polypeptide(L)'
;MKVLVPVKRVVDYNVKVRVKSDGSGVDIANVKMSMNPFDEIAIEEAMRLKEAGLVTEVIAVSCGVLQCQETLRTAMAIGADRAILVETDADLQPLAVAKLLKAIADKEQPQMIILGKQAIDDDCNQTGQMLAALLDWPQATFASKVVLADGKASVTREVDGGLETLSLTLPAIVTTDLRLNEPRYVTLPNIMKAKKKQLDNVKPADLGVDVASQVKTLKVVEPAKRSAGIKVPDVATLVNKLKNEAKVIG
;
A
#
# COMPACT_ATOMS: atom_id res chain seq x y z
N MET A 1 -16.06 -13.41 8.00
CA MET A 1 -15.51 -12.18 8.61
C MET A 1 -15.41 -11.04 7.60
N LYS A 2 -15.33 -9.79 8.06
CA LYS A 2 -15.18 -8.60 7.23
C LYS A 2 -13.70 -8.21 7.14
N VAL A 3 -13.24 -7.85 5.94
CA VAL A 3 -11.87 -7.37 5.69
C VAL A 3 -11.91 -5.98 5.07
N LEU A 4 -11.09 -5.08 5.61
CA LEU A 4 -10.86 -3.74 5.08
C LEU A 4 -9.56 -3.72 4.28
N VAL A 5 -9.59 -3.15 3.08
CA VAL A 5 -8.41 -3.07 2.20
C VAL A 5 -8.20 -1.63 1.76
N PRO A 6 -7.28 -0.91 2.43
CA PRO A 6 -6.83 0.39 1.95
C PRO A 6 -6.11 0.27 0.61
N VAL A 7 -6.43 1.18 -0.32
CA VAL A 7 -5.80 1.26 -1.65
C VAL A 7 -5.44 2.71 -1.98
N LYS A 8 -4.21 2.93 -2.46
CA LYS A 8 -3.72 4.26 -2.82
C LYS A 8 -3.68 4.44 -4.32
N ARG A 9 -4.12 5.60 -4.80
CA ARG A 9 -3.93 6.06 -6.17
C ARG A 9 -2.54 6.68 -6.29
N VAL A 10 -1.70 6.12 -7.15
CA VAL A 10 -0.31 6.54 -7.36
C VAL A 10 -0.03 6.77 -8.84
N VAL A 11 1.06 7.44 -9.16
CA VAL A 11 1.55 7.50 -10.55
C VAL A 11 1.89 6.09 -11.02
N ASP A 12 1.42 5.71 -12.21
CA ASP A 12 1.70 4.39 -12.79
C ASP A 12 3.22 4.17 -12.92
N TYR A 13 3.70 3.01 -12.50
CA TYR A 13 5.13 2.68 -12.45
C TYR A 13 5.85 2.71 -13.81
N ASN A 14 5.10 2.69 -14.92
CA ASN A 14 5.66 2.86 -16.27
C ASN A 14 5.86 4.33 -16.65
N VAL A 15 5.35 5.29 -15.87
CA VAL A 15 5.49 6.71 -16.13
C VAL A 15 6.86 7.19 -15.66
N LYS A 16 7.61 7.82 -16.54
CA LYS A 16 8.82 8.54 -16.12
C LYS A 16 8.44 9.86 -15.45
N VAL A 17 8.58 9.89 -14.15
CA VAL A 17 8.27 11.08 -13.32
C VAL A 17 9.22 12.22 -13.62
N ARG A 18 8.73 13.45 -13.56
CA ARG A 18 9.52 14.69 -13.71
C ARG A 18 9.30 15.60 -12.52
N VAL A 19 10.32 16.39 -12.21
CA VAL A 19 10.21 17.43 -11.19
C VAL A 19 9.63 18.68 -11.84
N LYS A 20 8.74 19.39 -11.12
CA LYS A 20 8.24 20.69 -11.56
C LYS A 20 9.39 21.68 -11.71
N SER A 21 9.26 22.64 -12.65
CA SER A 21 10.31 23.61 -12.95
C SER A 21 10.71 24.49 -11.76
N ASP A 22 9.78 24.70 -10.83
CA ASP A 22 10.00 25.47 -9.58
C ASP A 22 10.56 24.62 -8.44
N GLY A 23 10.73 23.30 -8.63
CA GLY A 23 11.19 22.37 -7.59
C GLY A 23 10.22 22.16 -6.44
N SER A 24 8.96 22.59 -6.55
CA SER A 24 7.96 22.45 -5.49
C SER A 24 7.41 21.04 -5.31
N GLY A 25 7.64 20.16 -6.27
CA GLY A 25 7.11 18.79 -6.23
C GLY A 25 7.32 18.04 -7.52
N VAL A 26 6.70 16.88 -7.62
CA VAL A 26 6.64 16.05 -8.82
C VAL A 26 5.51 16.57 -9.73
N ASP A 27 5.77 16.62 -11.04
CA ASP A 27 4.76 16.95 -12.04
C ASP A 27 3.90 15.72 -12.32
N ILE A 28 2.70 15.73 -11.77
CA ILE A 28 1.69 14.67 -11.95
C ILE A 28 0.53 15.11 -12.82
N ALA A 29 0.63 16.29 -13.46
CA ALA A 29 -0.41 16.77 -14.36
C ALA A 29 -0.46 15.89 -15.63
N ASN A 30 -1.65 15.37 -15.95
CA ASN A 30 -1.91 14.55 -17.13
C ASN A 30 -1.06 13.26 -17.27
N VAL A 31 -0.56 12.73 -16.16
CA VAL A 31 0.11 11.42 -16.17
C VAL A 31 -0.88 10.30 -15.86
N LYS A 32 -0.58 9.10 -16.36
CA LYS A 32 -1.36 7.92 -16.02
C LYS A 32 -1.22 7.61 -14.53
N MET A 33 -2.35 7.43 -13.87
CA MET A 33 -2.43 7.00 -12.47
C MET A 33 -2.93 5.57 -12.41
N SER A 34 -2.54 4.83 -11.38
CA SER A 34 -2.96 3.43 -11.14
C SER A 34 -3.16 3.16 -9.66
N MET A 35 -3.65 1.98 -9.32
CA MET A 35 -3.57 1.46 -7.95
C MET A 35 -2.12 1.16 -7.61
N ASN A 36 -1.72 1.41 -6.37
CA ASN A 36 -0.41 1.01 -5.88
C ASN A 36 -0.24 -0.51 -6.00
N PRO A 37 0.87 -1.02 -6.61
CA PRO A 37 1.06 -2.45 -6.84
C PRO A 37 0.98 -3.32 -5.58
N PHE A 38 1.46 -2.83 -4.44
CA PHE A 38 1.33 -3.55 -3.17
C PHE A 38 -0.12 -3.65 -2.68
N ASP A 39 -0.97 -2.68 -3.04
CA ASP A 39 -2.38 -2.70 -2.68
C ASP A 39 -3.17 -3.63 -3.61
N GLU A 40 -2.72 -3.82 -4.87
CA GLU A 40 -3.27 -4.85 -5.76
C GLU A 40 -3.07 -6.25 -5.17
N ILE A 41 -1.89 -6.52 -4.57
CA ILE A 41 -1.62 -7.75 -3.83
C ILE A 41 -2.57 -7.90 -2.63
N ALA A 42 -2.83 -6.81 -1.90
CA ALA A 42 -3.71 -6.82 -0.74
C ALA A 42 -5.18 -7.14 -1.11
N ILE A 43 -5.69 -6.52 -2.17
CA ILE A 43 -7.03 -6.83 -2.70
C ILE A 43 -7.13 -8.28 -3.19
N GLU A 44 -6.13 -8.76 -3.93
CA GLU A 44 -6.09 -10.14 -4.40
C GLU A 44 -6.12 -11.14 -3.23
N GLU A 45 -5.35 -10.89 -2.17
CA GLU A 45 -5.34 -11.75 -0.99
C GLU A 45 -6.70 -11.78 -0.30
N ALA A 46 -7.32 -10.62 -0.09
CA ALA A 46 -8.66 -10.53 0.48
C ALA A 46 -9.68 -11.31 -0.36
N MET A 47 -9.55 -11.30 -1.68
CA MET A 47 -10.42 -12.05 -2.58
C MET A 47 -10.17 -13.54 -2.51
N ARG A 48 -8.93 -14.01 -2.42
CA ARG A 48 -8.59 -15.43 -2.23
C ARG A 48 -9.17 -15.96 -0.92
N LEU A 49 -9.04 -15.20 0.16
CA LEU A 49 -9.65 -15.55 1.46
C LEU A 49 -11.19 -15.60 1.39
N LYS A 50 -11.81 -14.72 0.58
CA LYS A 50 -13.25 -14.73 0.35
C LYS A 50 -13.70 -15.95 -0.47
N GLU A 51 -12.98 -16.28 -1.51
CA GLU A 51 -13.24 -17.46 -2.34
C GLU A 51 -13.08 -18.78 -1.57
N ALA A 52 -12.17 -18.78 -0.59
CA ALA A 52 -12.02 -19.88 0.37
C ALA A 52 -13.14 -19.94 1.45
N GLY A 53 -14.12 -19.01 1.43
CA GLY A 53 -15.22 -18.97 2.39
C GLY A 53 -14.87 -18.41 3.76
N LEU A 54 -13.66 -17.89 3.95
CA LEU A 54 -13.17 -17.35 5.22
C LEU A 54 -13.58 -15.89 5.45
N VAL A 55 -13.78 -15.14 4.36
CA VAL A 55 -14.20 -13.74 4.35
C VAL A 55 -15.59 -13.62 3.74
N THR A 56 -16.47 -12.86 4.35
CA THR A 56 -17.85 -12.63 3.88
C THR A 56 -17.99 -11.31 3.14
N GLU A 57 -17.23 -10.29 3.54
CA GLU A 57 -17.27 -8.95 2.95
C GLU A 57 -15.87 -8.36 2.83
N VAL A 58 -15.54 -7.81 1.64
CA VAL A 58 -14.31 -7.07 1.36
C VAL A 58 -14.68 -5.62 1.05
N ILE A 59 -14.14 -4.68 1.84
CA ILE A 59 -14.39 -3.24 1.70
C ILE A 59 -13.09 -2.57 1.28
N ALA A 60 -13.08 -1.94 0.09
CA ALA A 60 -11.96 -1.12 -0.33
C ALA A 60 -12.08 0.30 0.21
N VAL A 61 -10.97 0.90 0.67
CA VAL A 61 -10.95 2.28 1.17
C VAL A 61 -9.83 3.05 0.49
N SER A 62 -10.10 4.29 0.09
CA SER A 62 -9.07 5.21 -0.39
C SER A 62 -9.23 6.57 0.28
N CYS A 63 -8.12 7.24 0.58
CA CYS A 63 -8.09 8.59 1.12
C CYS A 63 -7.41 9.50 0.12
N GLY A 64 -8.05 10.60 -0.27
CA GLY A 64 -7.48 11.57 -1.20
C GLY A 64 -8.53 12.26 -2.08
N VAL A 65 -8.08 12.76 -3.23
CA VAL A 65 -8.93 13.51 -4.16
C VAL A 65 -10.05 12.68 -4.76
N LEU A 66 -11.09 13.34 -5.29
CA LEU A 66 -12.25 12.67 -5.90
C LEU A 66 -11.87 11.60 -6.93
N GLN A 67 -10.80 11.80 -7.70
CA GLN A 67 -10.30 10.84 -8.70
C GLN A 67 -9.86 9.49 -8.11
N CYS A 68 -9.66 9.38 -6.79
CA CYS A 68 -9.41 8.09 -6.14
C CYS A 68 -10.58 7.10 -6.31
N GLN A 69 -11.77 7.58 -6.71
CA GLN A 69 -12.88 6.71 -7.11
C GLN A 69 -12.53 5.75 -8.24
N GLU A 70 -11.65 6.13 -9.17
CA GLU A 70 -11.21 5.26 -10.26
C GLU A 70 -10.46 4.04 -9.72
N THR A 71 -9.56 4.26 -8.76
CA THR A 71 -8.83 3.20 -8.05
C THR A 71 -9.77 2.29 -7.26
N LEU A 72 -10.75 2.87 -6.57
CA LEU A 72 -11.79 2.11 -5.86
C LEU A 72 -12.67 1.30 -6.82
N ARG A 73 -13.01 1.82 -8.00
CA ARG A 73 -13.72 1.06 -9.04
C ARG A 73 -12.88 -0.10 -9.56
N THR A 74 -11.57 0.06 -9.66
CA THR A 74 -10.65 -1.03 -10.00
C THR A 74 -10.64 -2.10 -8.90
N ALA A 75 -10.52 -1.72 -7.61
CA ALA A 75 -10.62 -2.66 -6.49
C ALA A 75 -11.94 -3.45 -6.49
N MET A 76 -13.05 -2.78 -6.77
CA MET A 76 -14.37 -3.43 -6.91
C MET A 76 -14.48 -4.31 -8.16
N ALA A 77 -13.74 -4.02 -9.21
CA ALA A 77 -13.69 -4.85 -10.42
C ALA A 77 -12.82 -6.10 -10.21
N ILE A 78 -11.79 -6.04 -9.35
CA ILE A 78 -11.05 -7.21 -8.86
C ILE A 78 -11.99 -8.10 -8.03
N GLY A 79 -12.87 -7.50 -7.19
CA GLY A 79 -13.87 -8.27 -6.47
C GLY A 79 -14.43 -7.64 -5.21
N ALA A 80 -13.84 -6.58 -4.66
CA ALA A 80 -14.34 -5.94 -3.45
C ALA A 80 -15.85 -5.66 -3.55
N ASP A 81 -16.58 -5.84 -2.46
CA ASP A 81 -18.05 -5.76 -2.44
C ASP A 81 -18.55 -4.32 -2.58
N ARG A 82 -17.93 -3.42 -1.85
CA ARG A 82 -18.20 -1.98 -1.85
C ARG A 82 -16.93 -1.20 -1.56
N ALA A 83 -17.04 0.10 -1.65
CA ALA A 83 -15.90 0.98 -1.39
C ALA A 83 -16.28 2.23 -0.59
N ILE A 84 -15.29 2.81 0.07
CA ILE A 84 -15.40 4.07 0.81
C ILE A 84 -14.28 5.00 0.32
N LEU A 85 -14.66 6.19 -0.15
CA LEU A 85 -13.72 7.28 -0.41
C LEU A 85 -13.75 8.25 0.76
N VAL A 86 -12.60 8.47 1.38
CA VAL A 86 -12.40 9.62 2.27
C VAL A 86 -11.86 10.77 1.42
N GLU A 87 -12.78 11.62 0.97
CA GLU A 87 -12.48 12.70 0.02
C GLU A 87 -11.82 13.89 0.69
N THR A 88 -10.63 14.26 0.22
CA THR A 88 -9.91 15.46 0.63
C THR A 88 -8.87 15.86 -0.40
N ASP A 89 -8.64 17.16 -0.54
CA ASP A 89 -7.55 17.72 -1.35
C ASP A 89 -6.26 17.96 -0.52
N ALA A 90 -6.28 17.64 0.78
CA ALA A 90 -5.11 17.77 1.63
C ALA A 90 -4.01 16.80 1.22
N ASP A 91 -2.75 17.25 1.32
CA ASP A 91 -1.58 16.38 1.19
C ASP A 91 -1.47 15.50 2.44
N LEU A 92 -1.93 14.24 2.30
CA LEU A 92 -2.06 13.31 3.42
C LEU A 92 -0.74 12.63 3.73
N GLN A 93 -0.26 12.81 4.95
CA GLN A 93 0.87 12.07 5.51
C GLN A 93 0.43 10.71 6.09
N PRO A 94 1.34 9.72 6.23
CA PRO A 94 0.99 8.38 6.73
C PRO A 94 0.19 8.36 8.03
N LEU A 95 0.53 9.22 9.01
CA LEU A 95 -0.21 9.29 10.27
C LEU A 95 -1.64 9.81 10.10
N ALA A 96 -1.85 10.79 9.23
CA ALA A 96 -3.19 11.29 8.93
C ALA A 96 -4.04 10.19 8.28
N VAL A 97 -3.46 9.45 7.30
CA VAL A 97 -4.12 8.30 6.68
C VAL A 97 -4.44 7.22 7.72
N ALA A 98 -3.50 6.89 8.62
CA ALA A 98 -3.73 5.91 9.68
C ALA A 98 -4.89 6.32 10.62
N LYS A 99 -5.00 7.61 10.98
CA LYS A 99 -6.13 8.12 11.78
C LYS A 99 -7.45 8.03 11.04
N LEU A 100 -7.49 8.33 9.74
CA LEU A 100 -8.69 8.19 8.92
C LEU A 100 -9.12 6.73 8.80
N LEU A 101 -8.17 5.84 8.54
CA LEU A 101 -8.42 4.39 8.46
C LEU A 101 -8.90 3.81 9.81
N LYS A 102 -8.35 4.32 10.94
CA LYS A 102 -8.84 3.97 12.27
C LYS A 102 -10.32 4.35 12.43
N ALA A 103 -10.70 5.57 12.07
CA ALA A 103 -12.08 6.01 12.19
C ALA A 103 -13.05 5.19 11.30
N ILE A 104 -12.60 4.77 10.11
CA ILE A 104 -13.34 3.84 9.26
C ILE A 104 -13.41 2.45 9.91
N ALA A 105 -12.30 1.93 10.47
CA ALA A 105 -12.27 0.64 11.15
C ALA A 105 -13.21 0.62 12.38
N ASP A 106 -13.25 1.72 13.14
CA ASP A 106 -14.16 1.88 14.28
C ASP A 106 -15.65 1.83 13.86
N LYS A 107 -15.99 2.31 12.65
CA LYS A 107 -17.36 2.23 12.10
C LYS A 107 -17.68 0.86 11.50
N GLU A 108 -16.75 0.32 10.74
CA GLU A 108 -16.95 -0.90 9.94
C GLU A 108 -16.73 -2.18 10.74
N GLN A 109 -15.96 -2.12 11.83
CA GLN A 109 -15.64 -3.27 12.71
C GLN A 109 -15.08 -4.47 11.93
N PRO A 110 -14.03 -4.30 11.08
CA PRO A 110 -13.41 -5.40 10.38
C PRO A 110 -12.64 -6.30 11.35
N GLN A 111 -12.50 -7.58 11.02
CA GLN A 111 -11.67 -8.53 11.78
C GLN A 111 -10.24 -8.58 11.24
N MET A 112 -9.99 -8.00 10.05
CA MET A 112 -8.65 -7.89 9.48
C MET A 112 -8.57 -6.65 8.59
N ILE A 113 -7.41 -6.01 8.60
CA ILE A 113 -7.06 -4.98 7.62
C ILE A 113 -5.83 -5.48 6.85
N ILE A 114 -5.94 -5.56 5.53
CA ILE A 114 -4.84 -5.96 4.64
C ILE A 114 -4.52 -4.78 3.74
N LEU A 115 -3.27 -4.33 3.73
CA LEU A 115 -2.83 -3.19 2.91
C LEU A 115 -1.42 -3.42 2.37
N GLY A 116 -1.05 -2.72 1.32
CA GLY A 116 0.31 -2.74 0.80
C GLY A 116 1.33 -2.33 1.86
N LYS A 117 2.51 -2.95 1.87
CA LYS A 117 3.57 -2.59 2.83
C LYS A 117 4.03 -1.15 2.68
N GLN A 118 4.01 -0.64 1.45
CA GLN A 118 4.43 0.72 1.09
C GLN A 118 3.70 1.19 -0.17
N ALA A 119 3.75 2.48 -0.45
CA ALA A 119 3.31 3.06 -1.72
C ALA A 119 4.54 3.45 -2.56
N ILE A 120 4.49 3.20 -3.87
CA ILE A 120 5.64 3.42 -4.77
C ILE A 120 5.96 4.90 -5.04
N ASP A 121 5.11 5.80 -4.60
CA ASP A 121 5.28 7.25 -4.77
C ASP A 121 6.08 7.91 -3.64
N ASP A 122 5.96 7.42 -2.41
CA ASP A 122 6.64 8.00 -1.24
C ASP A 122 7.54 7.03 -0.47
N ASP A 123 7.36 5.71 -0.68
CA ASP A 123 8.11 4.64 0.00
C ASP A 123 8.17 4.75 1.53
N CYS A 124 7.23 5.45 2.17
CA CYS A 124 7.27 5.70 3.61
C CYS A 124 7.17 4.42 4.46
N ASN A 125 6.41 3.40 4.01
CA ASN A 125 6.21 2.14 4.74
C ASN A 125 5.82 2.32 6.23
N GLN A 126 4.89 3.22 6.52
CA GLN A 126 4.54 3.61 7.89
C GLN A 126 3.04 3.43 8.22
N THR A 127 2.15 3.53 7.24
CA THR A 127 0.69 3.61 7.48
C THR A 127 0.16 2.39 8.22
N GLY A 128 0.53 1.18 7.80
CA GLY A 128 0.04 -0.06 8.41
C GLY A 128 0.47 -0.19 9.87
N GLN A 129 1.72 0.11 10.18
CA GLN A 129 2.28 0.03 11.51
C GLN A 129 1.67 1.09 12.45
N MET A 130 1.49 2.33 11.95
CA MET A 130 0.82 3.39 12.69
C MET A 130 -0.64 3.05 12.97
N LEU A 131 -1.35 2.46 12.00
CA LEU A 131 -2.73 2.02 12.16
C LEU A 131 -2.84 0.92 13.22
N ALA A 132 -1.92 -0.05 13.21
CA ALA A 132 -1.87 -1.11 14.19
C ALA A 132 -1.71 -0.55 15.61
N ALA A 133 -0.79 0.38 15.80
CA ALA A 133 -0.58 1.05 17.07
C ALA A 133 -1.81 1.87 17.52
N LEU A 134 -2.47 2.57 16.61
CA LEU A 134 -3.67 3.36 16.93
C LEU A 134 -4.89 2.50 17.29
N LEU A 135 -4.99 1.29 16.76
CA LEU A 135 -6.06 0.32 17.04
C LEU A 135 -5.73 -0.62 18.20
N ASP A 136 -4.47 -0.62 18.67
CA ASP A 136 -3.94 -1.62 19.61
C ASP A 136 -4.15 -3.07 19.09
N TRP A 137 -3.92 -3.26 17.78
CA TRP A 137 -4.05 -4.55 17.13
C TRP A 137 -2.68 -5.15 16.79
N PRO A 138 -2.55 -6.49 16.88
CA PRO A 138 -1.35 -7.17 16.42
C PRO A 138 -1.16 -6.95 14.92
N GLN A 139 0.11 -6.96 14.49
CA GLN A 139 0.48 -6.73 13.10
C GLN A 139 1.52 -7.73 12.62
N ALA A 140 1.45 -8.05 11.32
CA ALA A 140 2.53 -8.70 10.58
C ALA A 140 2.80 -7.93 9.29
N THR A 141 4.05 -7.50 9.12
CA THR A 141 4.50 -6.69 7.99
C THR A 141 5.23 -7.55 6.96
N PHE A 142 5.22 -7.13 5.68
CA PHE A 142 5.93 -7.80 4.58
C PHE A 142 5.46 -9.24 4.34
N ALA A 143 4.15 -9.50 4.43
CA ALA A 143 3.59 -10.83 4.30
C ALA A 143 3.84 -11.44 2.92
N SER A 144 4.38 -12.65 2.89
CA SER A 144 4.53 -13.50 1.70
C SER A 144 3.63 -14.75 1.75
N LYS A 145 2.97 -15.01 2.90
CA LYS A 145 1.94 -16.05 3.05
C LYS A 145 1.00 -15.68 4.18
N VAL A 146 -0.31 -15.89 3.97
CA VAL A 146 -1.34 -15.71 4.99
C VAL A 146 -2.21 -16.97 5.07
N VAL A 147 -2.40 -17.49 6.27
CA VAL A 147 -3.29 -18.64 6.53
C VAL A 147 -4.19 -18.29 7.70
N LEU A 148 -5.50 -18.39 7.50
CA LEU A 148 -6.49 -18.15 8.55
C LEU A 148 -7.03 -19.49 9.06
N ALA A 149 -6.96 -19.71 10.37
CA ALA A 149 -7.54 -20.87 11.06
C ALA A 149 -7.83 -20.52 12.53
N ASP A 150 -8.90 -21.05 13.06
CA ASP A 150 -9.24 -21.00 14.50
C ASP A 150 -9.19 -19.60 15.11
N GLY A 151 -9.66 -18.58 14.38
CA GLY A 151 -9.68 -17.19 14.84
C GLY A 151 -8.30 -16.51 14.87
N LYS A 152 -7.30 -17.13 14.26
CA LYS A 152 -5.92 -16.61 14.15
C LYS A 152 -5.50 -16.47 12.71
N ALA A 153 -4.55 -15.56 12.47
CA ALA A 153 -3.82 -15.44 11.22
C ALA A 153 -2.37 -15.88 11.42
N SER A 154 -1.96 -16.95 10.74
CA SER A 154 -0.56 -17.33 10.61
C SER A 154 0.02 -16.63 9.39
N VAL A 155 0.96 -15.71 9.60
CA VAL A 155 1.53 -14.87 8.55
C VAL A 155 3.03 -15.12 8.45
N THR A 156 3.48 -15.61 7.29
CA THR A 156 4.91 -15.68 6.96
C THR A 156 5.32 -14.36 6.30
N ARG A 157 6.38 -13.76 6.79
CA ARG A 157 6.88 -12.46 6.36
C ARG A 157 8.33 -12.55 5.88
N GLU A 158 8.68 -11.66 4.95
CA GLU A 158 10.03 -11.51 4.45
C GLU A 158 10.83 -10.62 5.40
N VAL A 159 11.97 -11.11 5.87
CA VAL A 159 12.93 -10.38 6.71
C VAL A 159 14.33 -10.55 6.16
N ASP A 160 15.27 -9.69 6.53
CA ASP A 160 16.64 -9.71 5.97
C ASP A 160 17.36 -11.06 6.17
N GLY A 161 17.08 -11.74 7.29
CA GLY A 161 17.64 -13.05 7.60
C GLY A 161 16.92 -14.25 6.97
N GLY A 162 15.82 -14.02 6.22
CA GLY A 162 15.01 -15.10 5.61
C GLY A 162 13.51 -14.92 5.83
N LEU A 163 12.85 -15.97 6.32
CA LEU A 163 11.40 -15.97 6.57
C LEU A 163 11.10 -16.11 8.07
N GLU A 164 10.13 -15.34 8.52
CA GLU A 164 9.58 -15.43 9.87
C GLU A 164 8.09 -15.68 9.82
N THR A 165 7.57 -16.57 10.67
CA THR A 165 6.13 -16.82 10.73
C THR A 165 5.58 -16.38 12.09
N LEU A 166 4.60 -15.49 12.06
CA LEU A 166 3.91 -14.95 13.22
C LEU A 166 2.49 -15.51 13.31
N SER A 167 2.02 -15.77 14.53
CA SER A 167 0.62 -16.11 14.81
C SER A 167 -0.07 -14.92 15.47
N LEU A 168 -1.03 -14.32 14.77
CA LEU A 168 -1.77 -13.16 15.21
C LEU A 168 -3.18 -13.57 15.65
N THR A 169 -3.63 -13.08 16.80
CA THR A 169 -5.05 -13.15 17.18
C THR A 169 -5.82 -12.06 16.43
N LEU A 170 -6.99 -12.39 15.88
CA LEU A 170 -7.85 -11.41 15.23
C LEU A 170 -8.62 -10.56 16.28
N PRO A 171 -8.86 -9.27 16.03
CA PRO A 171 -8.55 -8.55 14.79
C PRO A 171 -7.04 -8.24 14.63
N ALA A 172 -6.57 -8.15 13.38
CA ALA A 172 -5.14 -7.95 13.08
C ALA A 172 -4.91 -7.12 11.82
N ILE A 173 -3.70 -6.58 11.70
CA ILE A 173 -3.23 -5.85 10.51
C ILE A 173 -2.13 -6.64 9.82
N VAL A 174 -2.25 -6.76 8.50
CA VAL A 174 -1.25 -7.41 7.64
C VAL A 174 -0.84 -6.45 6.55
N THR A 175 0.47 -6.22 6.39
CA THR A 175 0.98 -5.50 5.23
C THR A 175 1.61 -6.48 4.23
N THR A 176 1.33 -6.30 2.94
CA THR A 176 1.64 -7.28 1.89
C THR A 176 2.94 -6.98 1.18
N ASP A 177 3.75 -8.01 0.96
CA ASP A 177 4.87 -8.01 0.02
C ASP A 177 4.41 -8.49 -1.36
N LEU A 178 5.15 -8.16 -2.42
CA LEU A 178 4.85 -8.61 -3.79
C LEU A 178 4.93 -10.13 -3.98
N ARG A 179 5.58 -10.84 -3.06
CA ARG A 179 5.71 -12.31 -3.08
C ARG A 179 4.48 -13.05 -2.57
N LEU A 180 3.50 -12.34 -1.98
CA LEU A 180 2.32 -12.97 -1.38
C LEU A 180 1.46 -13.69 -2.41
N ASN A 181 1.20 -13.03 -3.53
CA ASN A 181 0.38 -13.56 -4.62
C ASN A 181 0.65 -12.84 -5.95
N GLU A 182 0.01 -13.32 -7.01
CA GLU A 182 -0.07 -12.64 -8.30
C GLU A 182 -1.51 -12.14 -8.49
N PRO A 183 -1.72 -10.81 -8.66
CA PRO A 183 -3.04 -10.24 -8.84
C PRO A 183 -3.70 -10.74 -10.12
N ARG A 184 -5.01 -11.00 -10.06
CA ARG A 184 -5.81 -11.39 -11.21
C ARG A 184 -6.02 -10.25 -12.20
N TYR A 185 -6.15 -10.59 -13.47
CA TYR A 185 -6.57 -9.62 -14.48
C TYR A 185 -8.05 -9.26 -14.34
N VAL A 186 -8.33 -7.97 -14.43
CA VAL A 186 -9.70 -7.46 -14.40
C VAL A 186 -10.35 -7.64 -15.77
N THR A 187 -11.50 -8.28 -15.81
CA THR A 187 -12.26 -8.49 -17.05
C THR A 187 -13.24 -7.34 -17.32
N LEU A 188 -13.56 -7.09 -18.59
CA LEU A 188 -14.53 -6.05 -18.97
C LEU A 188 -15.91 -6.23 -18.29
N PRO A 189 -16.50 -7.44 -18.19
CA PRO A 189 -17.73 -7.65 -17.44
C PRO A 189 -17.63 -7.23 -15.96
N ASN A 190 -16.48 -7.48 -15.32
CA ASN A 190 -16.27 -7.08 -13.93
C ASN A 190 -16.14 -5.56 -13.76
N ILE A 191 -15.51 -4.86 -14.71
CA ILE A 191 -15.49 -3.39 -14.76
C ILE A 191 -16.92 -2.84 -14.84
N MET A 192 -17.76 -3.41 -15.70
CA MET A 192 -19.16 -2.97 -15.85
C MET A 192 -19.98 -3.22 -14.58
N LYS A 193 -19.77 -4.35 -13.91
CA LYS A 193 -20.40 -4.66 -12.61
C LYS A 193 -19.94 -3.68 -11.52
N ALA A 194 -18.64 -3.39 -11.47
CA ALA A 194 -18.05 -2.49 -10.48
C ALA A 194 -18.64 -1.06 -10.53
N LYS A 195 -19.05 -0.58 -11.71
CA LYS A 195 -19.72 0.74 -11.85
C LYS A 195 -21.02 0.84 -11.06
N LYS A 196 -21.71 -0.28 -10.80
CA LYS A 196 -22.99 -0.35 -10.08
C LYS A 196 -22.83 -0.64 -8.59
N LYS A 197 -21.62 -1.04 -8.13
CA LYS A 197 -21.39 -1.32 -6.72
C LYS A 197 -21.42 -0.04 -5.90
N GLN A 198 -21.81 -0.17 -4.63
CA GLN A 198 -21.86 0.94 -3.67
C GLN A 198 -20.47 1.55 -3.48
N LEU A 199 -20.39 2.86 -3.56
CA LEU A 199 -19.24 3.67 -3.23
C LEU A 199 -19.72 4.84 -2.37
N ASP A 200 -19.35 4.82 -1.11
CA ASP A 200 -19.68 5.86 -0.16
C ASP A 200 -18.59 6.93 -0.18
N ASN A 201 -19.01 8.20 -0.08
CA ASN A 201 -18.08 9.32 0.01
C ASN A 201 -18.26 10.00 1.37
N VAL A 202 -17.17 10.15 2.11
CA VAL A 202 -17.13 10.80 3.41
C VAL A 202 -15.97 11.80 3.44
N LYS A 203 -16.04 12.81 4.30
CA LYS A 203 -14.95 13.77 4.50
C LYS A 203 -14.23 13.52 5.81
N PRO A 204 -12.96 13.95 5.96
CA PRO A 204 -12.24 13.87 7.24
C PRO A 204 -13.01 14.49 8.40
N ALA A 205 -13.71 15.60 8.18
CA ALA A 205 -14.55 16.25 9.18
C ALA A 205 -15.69 15.36 9.69
N ASP A 206 -16.30 14.54 8.82
CA ASP A 206 -17.37 13.60 9.17
C ASP A 206 -16.86 12.45 10.04
N LEU A 207 -15.53 12.25 10.02
CA LEU A 207 -14.82 11.27 10.82
C LEU A 207 -14.20 11.86 12.09
N GLY A 208 -14.28 13.19 12.25
CA GLY A 208 -13.67 13.91 13.38
C GLY A 208 -12.13 13.86 13.37
N VAL A 209 -11.50 13.73 12.18
CA VAL A 209 -10.05 13.59 12.04
C VAL A 209 -9.44 14.86 11.46
N ASP A 210 -8.46 15.41 12.18
CA ASP A 210 -7.58 16.46 11.67
C ASP A 210 -6.50 15.84 10.78
N VAL A 211 -6.41 16.33 9.54
CA VAL A 211 -5.46 15.87 8.51
C VAL A 211 -4.39 16.90 8.20
N ALA A 212 -4.24 17.93 9.02
CA ALA A 212 -3.23 18.96 8.84
C ALA A 212 -1.82 18.35 8.71
N SER A 213 -1.10 18.75 7.67
CA SER A 213 0.26 18.29 7.42
C SER A 213 1.21 18.80 8.51
N GLN A 214 2.04 17.93 9.06
CA GLN A 214 3.06 18.24 10.08
C GLN A 214 4.43 18.51 9.44
N VAL A 215 4.61 18.16 8.16
CA VAL A 215 5.88 18.30 7.42
C VAL A 215 5.62 19.07 6.13
N LYS A 216 6.54 19.96 5.75
CA LYS A 216 6.48 20.71 4.49
C LYS A 216 7.65 20.31 3.59
N THR A 217 7.35 19.90 2.37
CA THR A 217 8.35 19.67 1.32
C THR A 217 8.96 21.03 0.93
N LEU A 218 10.27 21.20 1.15
CA LEU A 218 10.98 22.43 0.82
C LEU A 218 11.45 22.45 -0.63
N LYS A 219 11.95 21.30 -1.13
CA LYS A 219 12.50 21.21 -2.47
C LYS A 219 12.52 19.74 -2.93
N VAL A 220 12.20 19.53 -4.20
CA VAL A 220 12.34 18.25 -4.91
C VAL A 220 13.33 18.45 -6.05
N VAL A 221 14.26 17.51 -6.20
CA VAL A 221 15.26 17.50 -7.27
C VAL A 221 15.38 16.11 -7.88
N GLU A 222 15.79 16.03 -9.15
CA GLU A 222 16.12 14.74 -9.73
C GLU A 222 17.37 14.15 -9.06
N PRO A 223 17.45 12.81 -8.92
CA PRO A 223 18.67 12.17 -8.40
C PRO A 223 19.88 12.51 -9.30
N ALA A 224 21.05 12.63 -8.68
CA ALA A 224 22.28 12.82 -9.42
C ALA A 224 22.49 11.67 -10.43
N LYS A 225 22.96 12.01 -11.63
CA LYS A 225 23.30 10.98 -12.62
C LYS A 225 24.42 10.11 -12.09
N ARG A 226 24.20 8.80 -12.09
CA ARG A 226 25.26 7.84 -11.76
C ARG A 226 26.25 7.75 -12.90
N SER A 227 27.56 7.76 -12.58
CA SER A 227 28.63 7.44 -13.55
C SER A 227 28.59 5.96 -13.90
N ALA A 228 29.08 5.61 -15.07
CA ALA A 228 29.26 4.22 -15.45
C ALA A 228 30.23 3.52 -14.47
N GLY A 229 29.97 2.26 -14.18
CA GLY A 229 30.90 1.44 -13.41
C GLY A 229 32.19 1.16 -14.18
N ILE A 230 33.22 0.71 -13.45
CA ILE A 230 34.53 0.33 -14.01
C ILE A 230 34.53 -1.18 -14.21
N LYS A 231 34.84 -1.66 -15.41
CA LYS A 231 35.08 -3.08 -15.66
C LYS A 231 36.47 -3.42 -15.15
N VAL A 232 36.62 -4.52 -14.43
CA VAL A 232 37.89 -5.03 -13.92
C VAL A 232 38.20 -6.37 -14.55
N PRO A 233 39.53 -6.73 -14.70
CA PRO A 233 39.93 -7.92 -15.46
C PRO A 233 39.64 -9.23 -14.72
N ASP A 234 39.63 -9.21 -13.37
CA ASP A 234 39.50 -10.41 -12.56
C ASP A 234 38.87 -10.14 -11.20
N VAL A 235 38.54 -11.22 -10.48
CA VAL A 235 37.88 -11.16 -9.15
C VAL A 235 38.80 -10.56 -8.09
N ALA A 236 40.10 -10.86 -8.12
CA ALA A 236 41.06 -10.34 -7.15
C ALA A 236 41.12 -8.79 -7.22
N THR A 237 41.18 -8.25 -8.43
CA THR A 237 41.11 -6.80 -8.65
C THR A 237 39.77 -6.21 -8.18
N LEU A 238 38.66 -6.91 -8.39
CA LEU A 238 37.34 -6.47 -7.88
C LEU A 238 37.32 -6.39 -6.36
N VAL A 239 37.74 -7.47 -5.70
CA VAL A 239 37.79 -7.54 -4.23
C VAL A 239 38.72 -6.45 -3.68
N ASN A 240 39.94 -6.28 -4.27
CA ASN A 240 40.83 -5.21 -3.85
C ASN A 240 40.23 -3.83 -3.94
N LYS A 241 39.52 -3.51 -5.04
CA LYS A 241 38.83 -2.22 -5.22
C LYS A 241 37.66 -2.03 -4.23
N LEU A 242 36.88 -3.08 -4.01
CA LEU A 242 35.75 -3.01 -3.05
C LEU A 242 36.26 -2.82 -1.60
N LYS A 243 37.40 -3.46 -1.26
CA LYS A 243 38.02 -3.37 0.07
C LYS A 243 38.73 -2.04 0.30
N ASN A 244 39.64 -1.67 -0.61
CA ASN A 244 40.62 -0.60 -0.39
C ASN A 244 40.17 0.76 -0.96
N GLU A 245 39.43 0.78 -2.07
CA GLU A 245 38.96 2.02 -2.71
C GLU A 245 37.53 2.36 -2.28
N ALA A 246 36.57 1.46 -2.49
CA ALA A 246 35.17 1.69 -2.15
C ALA A 246 34.85 1.50 -0.65
N LYS A 247 35.68 0.71 0.07
CA LYS A 247 35.56 0.41 1.52
C LYS A 247 34.17 -0.13 1.91
N VAL A 248 33.59 -0.98 1.07
CA VAL A 248 32.25 -1.57 1.27
C VAL A 248 32.30 -3.02 1.78
N ILE A 249 33.51 -3.62 1.80
CA ILE A 249 33.79 -4.94 2.41
C ILE A 249 34.98 -4.83 3.32
N GLY A 250 34.96 -5.63 4.41
CA GLY A 250 36.02 -5.70 5.41
C GLY A 250 37.22 -6.58 4.98
#